data_e4adeb6e50d7a1f904fb3676a7badb71
#
_entry.id   e4adeb6e50d7a1f904fb3676a7badb71
#
_cell.length_a   1.000
_cell.length_b   1.000
_cell.length_c   1.000
_cell.angle_alpha   90.00
_cell.angle_beta   90.00
_cell.angle_gamma   90.00
#
_symmetry.space_group_name_H-M   'P 1'
#
loop_
_entity.id
_entity.type
_entity.pdbx_description
1 polymer ?
#
loop_
_entity_poly.entity_id
_entity_poly.type
_entity_poly.pdbx_seq_one_letter_code
_entity_poly.pdbx_strand_id
1 'polypeptide(L)'
;MKKNIMIYLLMALVCFGLQSCLFQEEDYFDDSSANRATEEVKQYSELLESASNGWRMEYYIGQDYALGGITLLCKFDGQRVTMASQGYEGDETISSLYKVVSEEATMLTFDTYNAFIHAYAKPQGGGSNPNANLQGDYEFIIKEASAEKIVMQGKKYGNTIVMYALPDDLNWEAYINSVNDVEENAFFIQYQLLVDGNLVGMTQRSNYTFVIAYNDGGNIVQEQSPFLFTTDGFRFREPVSLAGVTVQNFVWDPSSELFTCTDEGATNVKMKGIYPEGYIKYNDYLGNYTL
;
A
#
# COMPACT_ATOMS: atom_id res chain seq x y z
N MET A 1 57.87 58.49 16.41
CA MET A 1 57.30 58.21 15.08
C MET A 1 57.09 56.73 14.81
N LYS A 2 57.98 55.77 15.12
CA LYS A 2 57.79 54.31 14.82
C LYS A 2 56.59 53.67 15.51
N LYS A 3 56.22 54.11 16.73
CA LYS A 3 55.11 53.53 17.51
C LYS A 3 53.73 53.79 16.90
N ASN A 4 53.55 54.95 16.27
CA ASN A 4 52.26 55.33 15.65
C ASN A 4 52.06 54.66 14.29
N ILE A 5 53.11 54.38 13.54
CA ILE A 5 53.07 53.69 12.27
C ILE A 5 52.61 52.25 12.49
N MET A 6 53.04 51.56 13.56
CA MET A 6 52.67 50.22 13.90
C MET A 6 51.19 50.13 14.30
N ILE A 7 50.63 51.14 14.95
CA ILE A 7 49.18 51.22 15.29
C ILE A 7 48.31 51.37 14.01
N TYR A 8 48.74 52.23 13.09
CA TYR A 8 48.01 52.39 11.80
C TYR A 8 48.10 51.16 10.92
N LEU A 9 49.23 50.45 10.95
CA LEU A 9 49.38 49.15 10.24
C LEU A 9 48.48 48.05 10.83
N LEU A 10 48.36 47.98 12.16
CA LEU A 10 47.47 47.06 12.86
C LEU A 10 46.00 47.39 12.59
N MET A 11 45.63 48.68 12.58
CA MET A 11 44.27 49.14 12.27
C MET A 11 43.88 48.83 10.79
N ALA A 12 44.80 48.99 9.83
CA ALA A 12 44.60 48.65 8.47
C ALA A 12 44.40 47.12 8.27
N LEU A 13 45.16 46.31 9.02
CA LEU A 13 45.03 44.83 8.97
C LEU A 13 43.66 44.36 9.49
N VAL A 14 43.10 45.02 10.52
CA VAL A 14 41.77 44.71 11.07
C VAL A 14 40.65 45.10 10.10
N CYS A 15 40.83 46.19 9.34
CA CYS A 15 39.84 46.60 8.33
C CYS A 15 39.78 45.66 7.14
N PHE A 16 40.88 44.99 6.76
CA PHE A 16 40.89 43.99 5.68
C PHE A 16 40.31 42.66 6.13
N GLY A 17 40.26 42.36 7.45
CA GLY A 17 39.70 41.12 7.98
C GLY A 17 38.15 41.08 8.06
N LEU A 18 37.47 42.24 7.90
CA LEU A 18 36.01 42.33 8.03
C LEU A 18 35.25 42.27 6.67
N GLN A 19 35.94 42.07 5.58
CA GLN A 19 35.29 41.89 4.27
C GLN A 19 34.95 40.42 3.90
N SER A 20 35.08 39.49 4.87
CA SER A 20 34.81 38.06 4.63
C SER A 20 33.34 37.64 4.71
N CYS A 21 32.37 38.56 4.72
CA CYS A 21 30.95 38.23 4.79
C CYS A 21 30.13 38.85 3.67
N LEU A 22 30.70 38.98 2.47
CA LEU A 22 29.94 39.30 1.25
C LEU A 22 30.24 38.29 0.13
N PHE A 23 30.20 36.99 0.51
CA PHE A 23 29.87 36.01 -0.52
C PHE A 23 28.35 36.14 -0.67
N GLN A 24 27.89 36.81 -1.72
CA GLN A 24 26.61 36.47 -2.31
C GLN A 24 26.74 35.01 -2.71
N GLU A 25 26.07 34.10 -1.96
CA GLU A 25 25.71 32.83 -2.50
C GLU A 25 24.89 33.16 -3.74
N GLU A 26 25.46 32.95 -4.91
CA GLU A 26 24.65 32.85 -6.12
C GLU A 26 23.69 31.71 -5.83
N ASP A 27 22.41 32.03 -5.62
CA ASP A 27 21.35 31.05 -5.53
C ASP A 27 21.40 30.25 -6.85
N TYR A 28 21.96 29.05 -6.80
CA TYR A 28 22.01 28.12 -7.92
C TYR A 28 20.61 27.70 -8.38
N PHE A 29 19.59 28.15 -7.69
CA PHE A 29 18.18 27.88 -7.97
C PHE A 29 17.44 29.21 -8.08
N ASP A 30 16.65 29.36 -9.12
CA ASP A 30 15.83 30.56 -9.39
C ASP A 30 14.79 30.86 -8.29
N ASP A 31 14.58 29.92 -7.32
CA ASP A 31 13.62 30.07 -6.23
C ASP A 31 14.16 29.54 -4.90
N SER A 32 13.71 30.12 -3.78
CA SER A 32 14.12 29.69 -2.43
C SER A 32 13.60 28.27 -2.13
N SER A 33 14.32 27.54 -1.26
CA SER A 33 13.87 26.19 -0.83
C SER A 33 12.47 26.22 -0.21
N ALA A 34 12.11 27.27 0.51
CA ALA A 34 10.79 27.45 1.12
C ALA A 34 9.68 27.64 0.06
N ASN A 35 9.96 28.39 -0.99
CA ASN A 35 8.99 28.62 -2.08
C ASN A 35 8.78 27.33 -2.88
N ARG A 36 9.86 26.58 -3.20
CA ARG A 36 9.77 25.28 -3.86
C ARG A 36 8.93 24.28 -3.05
N ALA A 37 9.16 24.21 -1.73
CA ALA A 37 8.38 23.35 -0.85
C ALA A 37 6.89 23.73 -0.83
N THR A 38 6.58 25.03 -0.83
CA THR A 38 5.19 25.52 -0.88
C THR A 38 4.53 25.18 -2.21
N GLU A 39 5.24 25.37 -3.30
CA GLU A 39 4.71 25.04 -4.64
C GLU A 39 4.49 23.53 -4.81
N GLU A 40 5.40 22.71 -4.30
CA GLU A 40 5.28 21.26 -4.33
C GLU A 40 4.08 20.77 -3.50
N VAL A 41 3.85 21.31 -2.30
CA VAL A 41 2.66 21.03 -1.48
C VAL A 41 1.39 21.36 -2.24
N LYS A 42 1.35 22.51 -2.91
CA LYS A 42 0.20 22.95 -3.72
C LYS A 42 -0.03 22.01 -4.90
N GLN A 43 1.02 21.67 -5.66
CA GLN A 43 0.93 20.77 -6.82
C GLN A 43 0.39 19.39 -6.42
N TYR A 44 0.88 18.80 -5.33
CA TYR A 44 0.38 17.50 -4.88
C TYR A 44 -1.03 17.58 -4.30
N SER A 45 -1.42 18.69 -3.65
CA SER A 45 -2.79 18.87 -3.20
C SER A 45 -3.75 18.95 -4.38
N GLU A 46 -3.42 19.75 -5.39
CA GLU A 46 -4.21 19.87 -6.64
C GLU A 46 -4.27 18.53 -7.39
N LEU A 47 -3.17 17.77 -7.40
CA LEU A 47 -3.14 16.44 -8.03
C LEU A 47 -4.06 15.44 -7.31
N LEU A 48 -4.02 15.39 -5.97
CA LEU A 48 -4.90 14.51 -5.18
C LEU A 48 -6.38 14.83 -5.44
N GLU A 49 -6.73 16.10 -5.58
CA GLU A 49 -8.10 16.57 -5.85
C GLU A 49 -8.52 16.42 -7.32
N SER A 50 -7.56 16.25 -8.25
CA SER A 50 -7.84 16.21 -9.69
C SER A 50 -8.60 14.97 -10.14
N ALA A 51 -8.50 13.85 -9.41
CA ALA A 51 -9.25 12.64 -9.70
C ALA A 51 -10.72 12.83 -9.31
N SER A 52 -11.58 13.11 -10.28
CA SER A 52 -13.00 13.47 -10.08
C SER A 52 -13.77 12.42 -9.28
N ASN A 53 -13.47 11.13 -9.47
CA ASN A 53 -14.05 10.01 -8.74
C ASN A 53 -13.10 9.47 -7.65
N GLY A 54 -11.96 10.13 -7.40
CA GLY A 54 -10.97 9.74 -6.41
C GLY A 54 -10.02 8.64 -6.88
N TRP A 55 -9.45 7.95 -5.93
CA TRP A 55 -8.32 7.03 -6.09
C TRP A 55 -8.61 5.67 -5.48
N ARG A 56 -8.16 4.61 -6.10
CA ARG A 56 -8.01 3.29 -5.49
C ARG A 56 -6.61 3.20 -4.87
N MET A 57 -6.54 3.02 -3.56
CA MET A 57 -5.31 2.88 -2.80
C MET A 57 -5.07 1.42 -2.45
N GLU A 58 -3.95 0.89 -2.90
CA GLU A 58 -3.44 -0.43 -2.52
C GLU A 58 -2.54 -0.26 -1.31
N TYR A 59 -3.05 -0.63 -0.13
CA TYR A 59 -2.38 -0.43 1.14
C TYR A 59 -1.84 -1.75 1.68
N TYR A 60 -0.54 -1.97 1.51
CA TYR A 60 0.16 -3.12 2.06
C TYR A 60 0.66 -2.81 3.48
N ILE A 61 0.34 -3.69 4.44
CA ILE A 61 0.42 -3.44 5.87
C ILE A 61 1.46 -4.33 6.51
N GLY A 62 2.17 -3.77 7.50
CA GLY A 62 3.18 -4.46 8.29
C GLY A 62 4.57 -4.36 7.69
N GLN A 63 5.57 -4.48 8.57
CA GLN A 63 6.96 -4.59 8.13
C GLN A 63 7.09 -5.82 7.22
N ASP A 64 7.82 -5.68 6.13
CA ASP A 64 7.95 -6.71 5.10
C ASP A 64 6.59 -7.18 4.53
N TYR A 65 5.56 -6.33 4.62
CA TYR A 65 4.19 -6.60 4.15
C TYR A 65 3.54 -7.85 4.75
N ALA A 66 3.87 -8.16 6.01
CA ALA A 66 3.50 -9.41 6.68
C ALA A 66 1.98 -9.65 6.77
N LEU A 67 1.18 -8.59 6.74
CA LEU A 67 -0.29 -8.70 6.74
C LEU A 67 -0.88 -8.73 5.31
N GLY A 68 -0.06 -8.48 4.29
CA GLY A 68 -0.51 -8.34 2.91
C GLY A 68 -1.20 -7.01 2.64
N GLY A 69 -2.02 -6.94 1.61
CA GLY A 69 -2.63 -5.71 1.11
C GLY A 69 -4.15 -5.67 1.26
N ILE A 70 -4.67 -4.47 1.45
CA ILE A 70 -6.11 -4.18 1.40
C ILE A 70 -6.38 -3.12 0.36
N THR A 71 -7.59 -3.13 -0.19
CA THR A 71 -8.08 -2.11 -1.11
C THR A 71 -8.87 -1.06 -0.37
N LEU A 72 -8.45 0.20 -0.54
CA LEU A 72 -9.15 1.38 -0.07
C LEU A 72 -9.54 2.25 -1.27
N LEU A 73 -10.68 2.92 -1.19
CA LEU A 73 -11.04 4.01 -2.10
C LEU A 73 -10.97 5.31 -1.33
N CYS A 74 -10.43 6.37 -1.94
CA CYS A 74 -10.29 7.67 -1.30
C CYS A 74 -10.51 8.82 -2.29
N LYS A 75 -11.27 9.83 -1.87
CA LYS A 75 -11.51 11.06 -2.62
C LYS A 75 -11.15 12.26 -1.77
N PHE A 76 -10.29 13.11 -2.31
CA PHE A 76 -9.81 14.32 -1.67
C PHE A 76 -10.63 15.52 -2.15
N ASP A 77 -11.02 16.39 -1.22
CA ASP A 77 -11.80 17.60 -1.48
C ASP A 77 -11.47 18.67 -0.43
N GLY A 78 -10.72 19.69 -0.83
CA GLY A 78 -10.22 20.74 0.04
C GLY A 78 -9.33 20.18 1.15
N GLN A 79 -9.82 20.15 2.38
CA GLN A 79 -9.08 19.61 3.54
C GLN A 79 -9.59 18.24 3.99
N ARG A 80 -10.51 17.65 3.25
CA ARG A 80 -11.16 16.40 3.65
C ARG A 80 -10.84 15.27 2.67
N VAL A 81 -10.74 14.08 3.23
CA VAL A 81 -10.71 12.84 2.47
C VAL A 81 -11.89 11.99 2.89
N THR A 82 -12.66 11.52 1.92
CA THR A 82 -13.70 10.51 2.11
C THR A 82 -13.15 9.18 1.65
N MET A 83 -13.33 8.13 2.46
CA MET A 83 -12.77 6.80 2.19
C MET A 83 -13.84 5.73 2.32
N ALA A 84 -13.68 4.65 1.52
CA ALA A 84 -14.34 3.36 1.68
C ALA A 84 -13.25 2.27 1.78
N SER A 85 -13.57 1.13 2.38
CA SER A 85 -12.59 0.08 2.66
C SER A 85 -13.14 -1.30 2.39
N GLN A 86 -12.34 -2.16 1.80
CA GLN A 86 -12.51 -3.62 1.87
C GLN A 86 -12.74 -4.04 3.32
N GLY A 87 -13.59 -5.05 3.54
CA GLY A 87 -13.95 -5.57 4.86
C GLY A 87 -15.03 -4.76 5.60
N TYR A 88 -15.63 -3.77 4.93
CA TYR A 88 -16.79 -3.00 5.40
C TYR A 88 -17.88 -3.00 4.31
N GLU A 89 -19.11 -2.61 4.66
CA GLU A 89 -20.18 -2.48 3.68
C GLU A 89 -19.78 -1.47 2.60
N GLY A 90 -20.12 -1.75 1.34
CA GLY A 90 -19.67 -0.92 0.21
C GLY A 90 -20.17 0.52 0.24
N ASP A 91 -21.30 0.79 0.90
CA ASP A 91 -21.87 2.12 1.12
C ASP A 91 -21.31 2.81 2.38
N GLU A 92 -20.57 2.09 3.23
CA GLU A 92 -19.95 2.67 4.43
C GLU A 92 -18.76 3.53 4.06
N THR A 93 -18.81 4.81 4.40
CA THR A 93 -17.72 5.75 4.18
C THR A 93 -17.33 6.50 5.44
N ILE A 94 -16.04 6.79 5.59
CA ILE A 94 -15.51 7.65 6.66
C ILE A 94 -14.87 8.88 6.04
N SER A 95 -15.26 10.08 6.53
CA SER A 95 -14.62 11.33 6.12
C SER A 95 -13.79 11.91 7.26
N SER A 96 -12.54 12.24 6.96
CA SER A 96 -11.56 12.78 7.91
C SER A 96 -10.79 13.96 7.30
N LEU A 97 -9.94 14.63 8.08
CA LEU A 97 -9.03 15.64 7.56
C LEU A 97 -7.75 14.98 7.06
N TYR A 98 -7.21 15.54 5.99
CA TYR A 98 -5.87 15.22 5.49
C TYR A 98 -5.07 16.51 5.29
N LYS A 99 -3.77 16.37 5.12
CA LYS A 99 -2.84 17.44 4.76
C LYS A 99 -1.78 16.91 3.81
N VAL A 100 -1.32 17.77 2.93
CA VAL A 100 -0.02 17.62 2.28
C VAL A 100 0.93 18.57 3.00
N VAL A 101 2.04 18.06 3.49
CA VAL A 101 3.05 18.83 4.24
C VAL A 101 4.43 18.59 3.66
N SER A 102 5.29 19.61 3.73
CA SER A 102 6.70 19.50 3.37
C SER A 102 7.55 19.69 4.63
N GLU A 103 8.16 18.59 5.08
CA GLU A 103 9.14 18.57 6.18
C GLU A 103 10.52 18.21 5.63
N GLU A 104 11.01 17.00 5.86
CA GLU A 104 12.20 16.44 5.21
C GLU A 104 11.89 15.99 3.76
N ALA A 105 10.63 15.69 3.50
CA ALA A 105 10.07 15.34 2.18
C ALA A 105 8.60 15.75 2.14
N THR A 106 8.02 15.84 0.95
CA THR A 106 6.59 16.11 0.81
C THR A 106 5.78 14.85 1.07
N MET A 107 4.79 14.95 1.95
CA MET A 107 4.02 13.84 2.50
C MET A 107 2.52 14.11 2.46
N LEU A 108 1.75 13.05 2.20
CA LEU A 108 0.33 12.97 2.52
C LEU A 108 0.16 12.49 3.97
N THR A 109 -0.58 13.22 4.77
CA THR A 109 -0.88 12.88 6.19
C THR A 109 -2.38 12.81 6.40
N PHE A 110 -2.88 11.72 6.98
CA PHE A 110 -4.25 11.62 7.48
C PHE A 110 -4.30 12.23 8.88
N ASP A 111 -4.73 13.50 8.96
CA ASP A 111 -4.55 14.37 10.14
C ASP A 111 -5.50 14.07 11.30
N THR A 112 -6.72 13.62 11.01
CA THR A 112 -7.68 13.19 12.02
C THR A 112 -7.98 11.70 11.91
N TYR A 113 -8.40 11.10 13.03
CA TYR A 113 -8.65 9.67 13.08
C TYR A 113 -9.65 9.21 12.00
N ASN A 114 -9.19 8.27 11.19
CA ASN A 114 -9.98 7.54 10.21
C ASN A 114 -9.74 6.04 10.46
N ALA A 115 -10.81 5.29 10.77
CA ALA A 115 -10.68 3.89 11.15
C ALA A 115 -10.05 3.03 10.05
N PHE A 116 -10.31 3.35 8.76
CA PHE A 116 -9.82 2.58 7.62
C PHE A 116 -8.29 2.64 7.43
N ILE A 117 -7.64 3.64 8.01
CA ILE A 117 -6.19 3.83 7.96
C ILE A 117 -5.55 3.64 9.34
N HIS A 118 -6.07 4.36 10.36
CA HIS A 118 -5.44 4.42 11.67
C HIS A 118 -5.60 3.12 12.48
N ALA A 119 -6.59 2.26 12.17
CA ALA A 119 -6.74 0.97 12.83
C ALA A 119 -5.46 0.12 12.75
N TYR A 120 -4.72 0.22 11.65
CA TYR A 120 -3.49 -0.53 11.44
C TYR A 120 -2.25 0.09 12.10
N ALA A 121 -2.30 1.38 12.43
CA ALA A 121 -1.21 2.13 13.05
C ALA A 121 -1.27 2.16 14.58
N LYS A 122 -2.48 2.00 15.16
CA LYS A 122 -2.67 2.06 16.62
C LYS A 122 -2.16 0.79 17.31
N PRO A 123 -1.74 0.89 18.60
CA PRO A 123 -1.45 -0.27 19.43
C PRO A 123 -2.70 -1.17 19.52
N GLN A 124 -2.53 -2.45 19.23
CA GLN A 124 -3.63 -3.43 19.28
C GLN A 124 -3.88 -3.96 20.70
N GLY A 125 -2.94 -3.75 21.62
CA GLY A 125 -3.03 -4.14 23.02
C GLY A 125 -3.45 -5.61 23.22
N GLY A 126 -2.52 -6.47 23.62
CA GLY A 126 -2.85 -7.87 23.93
C GLY A 126 -1.61 -8.72 24.17
N GLY A 127 -1.76 -9.79 24.94
CA GLY A 127 -0.68 -10.73 25.21
C GLY A 127 0.51 -10.12 25.94
N SER A 128 1.70 -10.57 25.60
CA SER A 128 2.97 -10.16 26.24
C SER A 128 3.49 -8.79 25.77
N ASN A 129 2.90 -8.19 24.71
CA ASN A 129 3.30 -6.89 24.19
C ASN A 129 2.09 -5.96 24.02
N PRO A 130 1.77 -5.13 25.05
CA PRO A 130 0.65 -4.20 24.98
C PRO A 130 0.82 -3.07 23.96
N ASN A 131 2.04 -2.88 23.42
CA ASN A 131 2.35 -1.89 22.40
C ASN A 131 2.46 -2.51 21.00
N ALA A 132 2.16 -3.81 20.83
CA ALA A 132 2.11 -4.42 19.52
C ALA A 132 1.08 -3.70 18.64
N ASN A 133 1.47 -3.32 17.45
CA ASN A 133 0.58 -2.77 16.43
C ASN A 133 0.76 -3.56 15.11
N LEU A 134 -0.11 -3.31 14.16
CA LEU A 134 -0.04 -3.96 12.85
C LEU A 134 0.98 -3.32 11.92
N GLN A 135 1.74 -2.33 12.42
CA GLN A 135 2.79 -1.62 11.71
C GLN A 135 2.29 -0.93 10.41
N GLY A 136 1.08 -0.40 10.48
CA GLY A 136 0.54 0.46 9.44
C GLY A 136 1.01 1.89 9.62
N ASP A 137 1.06 2.63 8.52
CA ASP A 137 1.37 4.06 8.46
C ASP A 137 0.10 4.87 8.16
N TYR A 138 0.07 6.13 8.56
CA TYR A 138 -0.94 7.13 8.18
C TYR A 138 -0.29 8.43 7.68
N GLU A 139 1.03 8.44 7.58
CA GLU A 139 1.86 9.47 6.97
C GLU A 139 2.68 8.83 5.85
N PHE A 140 2.59 9.37 4.64
CA PHE A 140 3.13 8.74 3.44
C PHE A 140 3.95 9.74 2.63
N ILE A 141 5.25 9.48 2.49
CA ILE A 141 6.16 10.27 1.67
C ILE A 141 5.83 10.01 0.19
N ILE A 142 5.53 11.05 -0.57
CA ILE A 142 5.25 10.94 -2.00
C ILE A 142 6.58 10.73 -2.73
N LYS A 143 6.67 9.65 -3.51
CA LYS A 143 7.88 9.27 -4.28
C LYS A 143 7.74 9.56 -5.75
N GLU A 144 6.59 9.24 -6.31
CA GLU A 144 6.25 9.46 -7.72
C GLU A 144 4.78 9.86 -7.79
N ALA A 145 4.43 10.81 -8.65
CA ALA A 145 3.05 11.22 -8.81
C ALA A 145 2.75 11.65 -10.24
N SER A 146 1.66 11.14 -10.78
CA SER A 146 1.04 11.53 -12.03
C SER A 146 -0.48 11.57 -11.89
N ALA A 147 -1.18 12.03 -12.93
CA ALA A 147 -2.66 12.04 -12.93
C ALA A 147 -3.28 10.63 -12.87
N GLU A 148 -2.53 9.58 -13.24
CA GLU A 148 -3.00 8.19 -13.27
C GLU A 148 -2.55 7.40 -12.05
N LYS A 149 -1.37 7.75 -11.45
CA LYS A 149 -0.73 6.93 -10.43
C LYS A 149 0.09 7.77 -9.46
N ILE A 150 -0.04 7.47 -8.18
CA ILE A 150 0.80 8.03 -7.11
C ILE A 150 1.44 6.88 -6.34
N VAL A 151 2.79 6.91 -6.20
CA VAL A 151 3.55 5.95 -5.39
C VAL A 151 4.04 6.67 -4.14
N MET A 152 3.76 6.07 -2.99
CA MET A 152 4.11 6.61 -1.69
C MET A 152 4.83 5.57 -0.84
N GLN A 153 5.55 6.06 0.16
CA GLN A 153 6.23 5.24 1.15
C GLN A 153 5.82 5.68 2.55
N GLY A 154 5.40 4.73 3.38
CA GLY A 154 5.09 4.97 4.78
C GLY A 154 6.28 5.58 5.52
N LYS A 155 6.04 6.65 6.27
CA LYS A 155 7.09 7.40 6.98
C LYS A 155 7.77 6.58 8.07
N LYS A 156 7.01 5.77 8.79
CA LYS A 156 7.50 5.04 9.96
C LYS A 156 8.00 3.64 9.64
N TYR A 157 7.26 2.89 8.83
CA TYR A 157 7.58 1.48 8.54
C TYR A 157 8.10 1.26 7.13
N GLY A 158 8.03 2.26 6.27
CA GLY A 158 8.63 2.24 4.94
C GLY A 158 7.86 1.43 3.90
N ASN A 159 6.64 0.99 4.21
CA ASN A 159 5.83 0.22 3.27
C ASN A 159 5.44 1.03 2.04
N THR A 160 5.53 0.42 0.87
CA THR A 160 5.11 1.06 -0.38
C THR A 160 3.59 0.97 -0.53
N ILE A 161 2.98 2.10 -0.88
CA ILE A 161 1.57 2.25 -1.13
C ILE A 161 1.41 2.85 -2.53
N VAL A 162 0.44 2.36 -3.27
CA VAL A 162 0.17 2.86 -4.63
C VAL A 162 -1.29 3.29 -4.71
N MET A 163 -1.53 4.49 -5.26
CA MET A 163 -2.87 4.94 -5.63
C MET A 163 -2.99 5.00 -7.14
N TYR A 164 -4.14 4.59 -7.66
CA TYR A 164 -4.52 4.68 -9.07
C TYR A 164 -5.79 5.51 -9.19
N ALA A 165 -5.81 6.45 -10.13
CA ALA A 165 -7.00 7.25 -10.39
C ALA A 165 -8.17 6.34 -10.84
N LEU A 166 -9.35 6.58 -10.27
CA LEU A 166 -10.54 5.82 -10.61
C LEU A 166 -11.22 6.37 -11.86
N PRO A 167 -11.82 5.50 -12.70
CA PRO A 167 -12.71 5.94 -13.76
C PRO A 167 -13.88 6.79 -13.21
N ASP A 168 -14.29 7.81 -13.95
CA ASP A 168 -15.34 8.75 -13.53
C ASP A 168 -16.71 8.09 -13.24
N ASP A 169 -16.99 6.99 -13.93
CA ASP A 169 -18.25 6.24 -13.84
C ASP A 169 -18.20 5.04 -12.90
N LEU A 170 -17.07 4.79 -12.21
CA LEU A 170 -16.95 3.68 -11.28
C LEU A 170 -17.81 3.92 -10.04
N ASN A 171 -18.66 2.94 -9.71
CA ASN A 171 -19.44 2.93 -8.49
C ASN A 171 -18.64 2.34 -7.34
N TRP A 172 -18.38 3.12 -6.29
CA TRP A 172 -17.58 2.72 -5.13
C TRP A 172 -18.21 1.56 -4.35
N GLU A 173 -19.51 1.64 -4.09
CA GLU A 173 -20.26 0.60 -3.38
C GLU A 173 -20.14 -0.74 -4.11
N ALA A 174 -20.46 -0.75 -5.41
CA ALA A 174 -20.36 -1.97 -6.21
C ALA A 174 -18.93 -2.51 -6.27
N TYR A 175 -17.93 -1.62 -6.33
CA TYR A 175 -16.52 -2.01 -6.35
C TYR A 175 -16.10 -2.69 -5.05
N ILE A 176 -16.37 -2.08 -3.89
CA ILE A 176 -16.01 -2.65 -2.58
C ILE A 176 -16.78 -3.94 -2.33
N ASN A 177 -18.08 -3.99 -2.64
CA ASN A 177 -18.89 -5.22 -2.51
C ASN A 177 -18.31 -6.35 -3.37
N SER A 178 -17.88 -6.08 -4.61
CA SER A 178 -17.24 -7.10 -5.45
C SER A 178 -15.94 -7.64 -4.87
N VAL A 179 -15.10 -6.77 -4.25
CA VAL A 179 -13.87 -7.20 -3.57
C VAL A 179 -14.21 -8.08 -2.35
N ASN A 180 -15.21 -7.66 -1.55
CA ASN A 180 -15.67 -8.40 -0.37
C ASN A 180 -16.27 -9.75 -0.77
N ASP A 181 -17.06 -9.81 -1.84
CA ASP A 181 -17.64 -11.04 -2.36
C ASP A 181 -16.57 -12.08 -2.74
N VAL A 182 -15.49 -11.63 -3.38
CA VAL A 182 -14.36 -12.54 -3.68
C VAL A 182 -13.70 -13.02 -2.39
N GLU A 183 -13.43 -12.11 -1.45
CA GLU A 183 -12.81 -12.46 -0.18
C GLU A 183 -13.62 -13.48 0.61
N GLU A 184 -14.94 -13.30 0.70
CA GLU A 184 -15.85 -14.19 1.41
C GLU A 184 -15.99 -15.54 0.73
N ASN A 185 -16.13 -15.55 -0.60
CA ASN A 185 -16.32 -16.79 -1.37
C ASN A 185 -15.02 -17.61 -1.50
N ALA A 186 -13.87 -16.94 -1.49
CA ALA A 186 -12.55 -17.58 -1.55
C ALA A 186 -11.90 -17.77 -0.17
N PHE A 187 -12.71 -17.91 0.89
CA PHE A 187 -12.22 -18.02 2.28
C PHE A 187 -11.74 -19.44 2.60
N PHE A 188 -10.66 -19.86 1.95
CA PHE A 188 -9.97 -21.12 2.25
C PHE A 188 -8.67 -20.85 3.01
N ILE A 189 -8.34 -21.69 3.99
CA ILE A 189 -7.04 -21.64 4.69
C ILE A 189 -5.95 -22.28 3.83
N GLN A 190 -6.30 -23.29 3.02
CA GLN A 190 -5.36 -24.02 2.19
C GLN A 190 -5.86 -24.14 0.76
N TYR A 191 -4.90 -24.16 -0.18
CA TYR A 191 -5.14 -24.39 -1.59
C TYR A 191 -4.11 -25.39 -2.14
N GLN A 192 -4.56 -26.24 -3.07
CA GLN A 192 -3.67 -27.03 -3.94
C GLN A 192 -3.14 -26.11 -5.05
N LEU A 193 -1.82 -26.12 -5.25
CA LEU A 193 -1.20 -25.47 -6.40
C LEU A 193 -1.14 -26.48 -7.56
N LEU A 194 -1.79 -26.15 -8.66
CA LEU A 194 -1.89 -26.99 -9.85
C LEU A 194 -1.20 -26.29 -11.03
N VAL A 195 -0.40 -27.05 -11.78
CA VAL A 195 0.18 -26.61 -13.07
C VAL A 195 -0.15 -27.68 -14.10
N ASP A 196 -0.76 -27.32 -15.23
CA ASP A 196 -1.28 -28.26 -16.23
C ASP A 196 -2.20 -29.34 -15.63
N GLY A 197 -2.95 -29.00 -14.59
CA GLY A 197 -3.83 -29.91 -13.86
C GLY A 197 -3.11 -30.87 -12.89
N ASN A 198 -1.79 -30.85 -12.82
CA ASN A 198 -1.01 -31.65 -11.90
C ASN A 198 -0.77 -30.93 -10.59
N LEU A 199 -0.91 -31.64 -9.47
CA LEU A 199 -0.59 -31.12 -8.15
C LEU A 199 0.95 -30.95 -8.02
N VAL A 200 1.42 -29.70 -7.90
CA VAL A 200 2.85 -29.39 -7.78
C VAL A 200 3.21 -28.84 -6.40
N GLY A 201 2.23 -28.39 -5.62
CA GLY A 201 2.45 -27.82 -4.30
C GLY A 201 1.19 -27.50 -3.54
N MET A 202 1.39 -26.84 -2.40
CA MET A 202 0.33 -26.40 -1.48
C MET A 202 0.55 -24.95 -1.11
N THR A 203 -0.55 -24.25 -0.88
CA THR A 203 -0.54 -22.87 -0.43
C THR A 203 -1.35 -22.75 0.85
N GLN A 204 -0.81 -22.06 1.84
CA GLN A 204 -1.53 -21.71 3.07
C GLN A 204 -1.75 -20.20 3.14
N ARG A 205 -2.99 -19.79 3.33
CA ARG A 205 -3.35 -18.39 3.54
C ARG A 205 -3.18 -17.99 5.00
N SER A 206 -2.54 -16.84 5.22
CA SER A 206 -2.48 -16.17 6.53
C SER A 206 -2.75 -14.68 6.30
N ASN A 207 -3.89 -14.18 6.74
CA ASN A 207 -4.39 -12.85 6.39
C ASN A 207 -4.42 -12.67 4.85
N TYR A 208 -3.73 -11.66 4.33
CA TYR A 208 -3.57 -11.40 2.89
C TYR A 208 -2.14 -11.78 2.40
N THR A 209 -1.64 -12.88 2.92
CA THR A 209 -0.34 -13.46 2.54
C THR A 209 -0.51 -14.94 2.26
N PHE A 210 0.08 -15.43 1.17
CA PHE A 210 0.19 -16.84 0.91
C PHE A 210 1.58 -17.35 1.28
N VAL A 211 1.63 -18.45 2.05
CA VAL A 211 2.82 -19.28 2.22
C VAL A 211 2.70 -20.42 1.23
N ILE A 212 3.52 -20.39 0.19
CA ILE A 212 3.47 -21.31 -0.96
C ILE A 212 4.61 -22.29 -0.82
N ALA A 213 4.32 -23.60 -0.80
CA ALA A 213 5.30 -24.66 -0.78
C ALA A 213 5.14 -25.56 -2.02
N TYR A 214 6.17 -25.69 -2.83
CA TYR A 214 6.14 -26.50 -4.03
C TYR A 214 7.47 -27.25 -4.27
N ASN A 215 7.42 -28.30 -5.11
CA ASN A 215 8.61 -29.07 -5.50
C ASN A 215 9.21 -28.44 -6.76
N ASP A 216 10.47 -28.05 -6.68
CA ASP A 216 11.27 -27.56 -7.80
C ASP A 216 12.51 -28.46 -7.97
N GLY A 217 12.49 -29.31 -9.00
CA GLY A 217 13.59 -30.19 -9.33
C GLY A 217 13.99 -31.16 -8.21
N GLY A 218 13.04 -31.54 -7.34
CA GLY A 218 13.27 -32.44 -6.19
C GLY A 218 13.55 -31.71 -4.86
N ASN A 219 13.63 -30.40 -4.87
CA ASN A 219 13.75 -29.58 -3.66
C ASN A 219 12.40 -28.97 -3.29
N ILE A 220 12.10 -28.90 -1.99
CA ILE A 220 10.93 -28.13 -1.52
C ILE A 220 11.33 -26.68 -1.41
N VAL A 221 10.71 -25.82 -2.21
CA VAL A 221 10.79 -24.35 -2.12
C VAL A 221 9.61 -23.86 -1.30
N GLN A 222 9.87 -22.91 -0.40
CA GLN A 222 8.82 -22.23 0.34
C GLN A 222 8.99 -20.71 0.18
N GLU A 223 7.91 -20.04 -0.18
CA GLU A 223 7.87 -18.60 -0.40
C GLU A 223 6.67 -17.98 0.31
N GLN A 224 6.85 -16.79 0.87
CA GLN A 224 5.78 -16.00 1.45
C GLN A 224 5.50 -14.80 0.53
N SER A 225 4.30 -14.73 0.00
CA SER A 225 3.92 -13.73 -0.99
C SER A 225 2.67 -12.94 -0.55
N PRO A 226 2.86 -11.63 -0.25
CA PRO A 226 1.74 -10.74 0.03
C PRO A 226 0.85 -10.56 -1.21
N PHE A 227 -0.45 -10.48 -1.00
CA PHE A 227 -1.44 -10.24 -2.04
C PHE A 227 -2.54 -9.28 -1.55
N LEU A 228 -3.36 -8.80 -2.45
CA LEU A 228 -4.62 -8.13 -2.16
C LEU A 228 -5.74 -8.74 -3.02
N PHE A 229 -6.98 -8.68 -2.53
CA PHE A 229 -8.13 -9.04 -3.34
C PHE A 229 -8.48 -7.96 -4.35
N THR A 230 -8.92 -8.39 -5.53
CA THR A 230 -9.48 -7.57 -6.60
C THR A 230 -10.98 -7.83 -6.73
N THR A 231 -11.66 -7.13 -7.60
CA THR A 231 -13.12 -7.31 -7.85
C THR A 231 -13.49 -8.67 -8.44
N ASP A 232 -12.51 -9.43 -8.90
CA ASP A 232 -12.71 -10.71 -9.59
C ASP A 232 -11.75 -11.82 -9.13
N GLY A 233 -10.83 -11.52 -8.20
CA GLY A 233 -9.85 -12.48 -7.73
C GLY A 233 -8.85 -11.91 -6.75
N PHE A 234 -7.57 -12.16 -6.97
CA PHE A 234 -6.50 -11.55 -6.20
C PHE A 234 -5.28 -11.22 -7.08
N ARG A 235 -4.42 -10.34 -6.57
CA ARG A 235 -3.14 -10.02 -7.19
C ARG A 235 -2.02 -10.09 -6.16
N PHE A 236 -0.94 -10.81 -6.47
CA PHE A 236 0.28 -10.71 -5.68
C PHE A 236 0.88 -9.31 -5.76
N ARG A 237 1.47 -8.85 -4.66
CA ARG A 237 2.16 -7.56 -4.61
C ARG A 237 3.25 -7.46 -5.69
N GLU A 238 4.08 -8.47 -5.79
CA GLU A 238 5.11 -8.61 -6.82
C GLU A 238 4.88 -9.90 -7.62
N PRO A 239 5.35 -9.99 -8.86
CA PRO A 239 5.34 -11.25 -9.60
C PRO A 239 6.08 -12.35 -8.83
N VAL A 240 5.49 -13.53 -8.75
CA VAL A 240 6.00 -14.71 -8.04
C VAL A 240 6.38 -15.80 -9.03
N SER A 241 7.54 -16.43 -8.86
CA SER A 241 7.94 -17.58 -9.69
C SER A 241 7.49 -18.88 -9.02
N LEU A 242 6.50 -19.57 -9.62
CA LEU A 242 5.95 -20.81 -9.11
C LEU A 242 6.22 -21.93 -10.10
N ALA A 243 7.01 -22.93 -9.69
CA ALA A 243 7.35 -24.09 -10.52
C ALA A 243 7.83 -23.70 -11.94
N GLY A 244 8.65 -22.66 -12.05
CA GLY A 244 9.21 -22.19 -13.32
C GLY A 244 8.32 -21.25 -14.14
N VAL A 245 7.14 -20.87 -13.62
CA VAL A 245 6.20 -19.95 -14.27
C VAL A 245 6.05 -18.70 -13.40
N THR A 246 6.10 -17.52 -14.01
CA THR A 246 5.87 -16.24 -13.30
C THR A 246 4.39 -15.92 -13.31
N VAL A 247 3.83 -15.65 -12.13
CA VAL A 247 2.40 -15.38 -11.91
C VAL A 247 2.21 -14.14 -11.02
N GLN A 248 1.14 -13.40 -11.24
CA GLN A 248 0.76 -12.28 -10.40
C GLN A 248 -0.75 -12.14 -10.22
N ASN A 249 -1.53 -12.27 -11.30
CA ASN A 249 -2.96 -11.99 -11.34
C ASN A 249 -3.79 -13.27 -11.43
N PHE A 250 -4.80 -13.39 -10.57
CA PHE A 250 -5.67 -14.56 -10.50
C PHE A 250 -7.13 -14.14 -10.46
N VAL A 251 -7.98 -14.84 -11.21
CA VAL A 251 -9.43 -14.68 -11.20
C VAL A 251 -10.07 -15.88 -10.48
N TRP A 252 -11.07 -15.58 -9.65
CA TRP A 252 -11.81 -16.55 -8.85
C TRP A 252 -13.02 -17.09 -9.62
N ASP A 253 -13.20 -18.41 -9.64
CA ASP A 253 -14.42 -19.06 -10.07
C ASP A 253 -15.07 -19.78 -8.86
N PRO A 254 -16.18 -19.24 -8.33
CA PRO A 254 -16.85 -19.81 -7.16
C PRO A 254 -17.48 -21.19 -7.46
N SER A 255 -17.81 -21.50 -8.73
CA SER A 255 -18.43 -22.77 -9.09
C SER A 255 -17.46 -23.94 -9.01
N SER A 256 -16.21 -23.73 -9.34
CA SER A 256 -15.14 -24.74 -9.27
C SER A 256 -14.22 -24.58 -8.06
N GLU A 257 -14.39 -23.50 -7.27
CA GLU A 257 -13.54 -23.13 -6.12
C GLU A 257 -12.07 -23.00 -6.51
N LEU A 258 -11.84 -22.37 -7.68
CA LEU A 258 -10.53 -22.22 -8.30
C LEU A 258 -10.16 -20.75 -8.50
N PHE A 259 -8.95 -20.41 -8.13
CA PHE A 259 -8.24 -19.28 -8.72
C PHE A 259 -7.49 -19.74 -9.97
N THR A 260 -7.65 -19.05 -11.08
CA THR A 260 -6.91 -19.29 -12.32
C THR A 260 -6.03 -18.08 -12.64
N CYS A 261 -4.75 -18.31 -12.87
CA CYS A 261 -3.83 -17.25 -13.28
C CYS A 261 -4.24 -16.70 -14.65
N THR A 262 -4.20 -15.37 -14.81
CA THR A 262 -4.56 -14.66 -16.04
C THR A 262 -3.37 -14.08 -16.78
N ASP A 263 -2.17 -14.21 -16.21
CA ASP A 263 -0.95 -13.69 -16.83
C ASP A 263 -0.59 -14.48 -18.10
N GLU A 264 -0.02 -13.78 -19.07
CA GLU A 264 0.39 -14.37 -20.34
C GLU A 264 1.39 -15.51 -20.12
N GLY A 265 1.12 -16.67 -20.70
CA GLY A 265 1.94 -17.86 -20.55
C GLY A 265 1.78 -18.62 -19.24
N ALA A 266 0.88 -18.18 -18.33
CA ALA A 266 0.68 -18.77 -17.01
C ALA A 266 -0.77 -19.23 -16.73
N THR A 267 -1.65 -19.22 -17.69
CA THR A 267 -3.08 -19.58 -17.53
C THR A 267 -3.33 -21.05 -17.15
N ASN A 268 -2.31 -21.88 -17.21
CA ASN A 268 -2.29 -23.27 -16.72
C ASN A 268 -2.02 -23.41 -15.21
N VAL A 269 -1.66 -22.28 -14.54
CA VAL A 269 -1.45 -22.26 -13.08
C VAL A 269 -2.78 -21.97 -12.39
N LYS A 270 -3.14 -22.82 -11.43
CA LYS A 270 -4.39 -22.72 -10.68
C LYS A 270 -4.16 -22.97 -9.20
N MET A 271 -5.02 -22.38 -8.38
CA MET A 271 -5.05 -22.63 -6.93
C MET A 271 -6.47 -23.08 -6.56
N LYS A 272 -6.62 -24.35 -6.13
CA LYS A 272 -7.91 -24.94 -5.74
C LYS A 272 -8.08 -24.91 -4.24
N GLY A 273 -9.18 -24.31 -3.75
CA GLY A 273 -9.54 -24.32 -2.34
C GLY A 273 -9.73 -25.75 -1.81
N ILE A 274 -9.28 -25.97 -0.57
CA ILE A 274 -9.40 -27.28 0.10
C ILE A 274 -10.15 -27.10 1.41
N TYR A 275 -11.15 -27.93 1.61
CA TYR A 275 -11.80 -28.06 2.91
C TYR A 275 -11.00 -28.99 3.82
N PRO A 276 -10.89 -28.68 5.14
CA PRO A 276 -10.36 -29.59 6.12
C PRO A 276 -11.14 -30.91 6.13
N GLU A 277 -10.47 -32.00 6.49
CA GLU A 277 -11.13 -33.29 6.67
C GLU A 277 -12.28 -33.18 7.71
N GLY A 278 -13.46 -33.69 7.33
CA GLY A 278 -14.65 -33.62 8.17
C GLY A 278 -15.40 -32.28 8.12
N TYR A 279 -14.95 -31.32 7.28
CA TYR A 279 -15.70 -30.08 7.07
C TYR A 279 -17.02 -30.37 6.33
N ILE A 280 -18.13 -29.90 6.88
CA ILE A 280 -19.46 -29.99 6.26
C ILE A 280 -19.91 -28.57 5.90
N LYS A 281 -20.20 -28.32 4.63
CA LYS A 281 -20.78 -27.04 4.20
C LYS A 281 -22.13 -26.84 4.89
N TYR A 282 -22.41 -25.60 5.35
CA TYR A 282 -23.65 -25.29 6.06
C TYR A 282 -24.92 -25.68 5.26
N ASN A 283 -24.93 -25.49 3.95
CA ASN A 283 -26.03 -25.88 3.09
C ASN A 283 -26.22 -27.40 2.98
N ASP A 284 -25.12 -28.17 3.05
CA ASP A 284 -25.18 -29.64 3.08
C ASP A 284 -25.68 -30.15 4.43
N TYR A 285 -25.37 -29.43 5.49
CA TYR A 285 -25.86 -29.71 6.84
C TYR A 285 -27.38 -29.53 6.95
N LEU A 286 -27.93 -28.43 6.39
CA LEU A 286 -29.38 -28.17 6.37
C LEU A 286 -30.13 -29.11 5.44
N GLY A 287 -29.52 -29.55 4.33
CA GLY A 287 -30.12 -30.50 3.39
C GLY A 287 -30.31 -31.91 3.95
N ASN A 288 -29.56 -32.27 5.01
CA ASN A 288 -29.67 -33.56 5.70
C ASN A 288 -30.73 -33.60 6.81
N TYR A 289 -31.37 -32.48 7.14
CA TYR A 289 -32.53 -32.39 8.04
C TYR A 289 -33.84 -32.25 7.25
N THR A 290 -34.16 -33.19 6.34
CA THR A 290 -35.53 -33.37 5.90
C THR A 290 -36.25 -34.15 7.00
N LEU A 291 -37.13 -33.47 7.70
CA LEU A 291 -38.09 -33.98 8.64
C LEU A 291 -39.03 -35.00 7.98
#